data_23dc62499e1d72f8eba1819a2b9a8660
#
_entry.id   23dc62499e1d72f8eba1819a2b9a8660
#
_cell.length_a   1.000
_cell.length_b   1.000
_cell.length_c   1.000
_cell.angle_alpha   90.00
_cell.angle_beta   90.00
_cell.angle_gamma   90.00
#
_symmetry.space_group_name_H-M   'P 1'
#
loop_
_entity.id
_entity.type
_entity.pdbx_description
1 polymer ?
#
loop_
_entity_poly.entity_id
_entity_poly.type
_entity_poly.pdbx_seq_one_letter_code
_entity_poly.pdbx_strand_id
1 'polypeptide(L)'
;LSIRYIILGGSFAIFLDSDHLLQFLDIELVSRMSHSIPFAVIVSIVFFVILRGKDIRICAVAFGAVLSHIAFDIFLADVALNSGTEFPLFSPFTFETVSLQGLDWLGIQIIGVSIVAIVSYFYKRKEIKLKNNLTKT
;
A
#
# COMPACT_ATOMS: atom_id res chain seq x y z
N LEU A 1 13.84 2.26 -10.50
CA LEU A 1 13.48 1.38 -9.36
C LEU A 1 14.26 0.07 -9.51
N SER A 2 14.83 -0.43 -8.41
CA SER A 2 15.49 -1.75 -8.41
C SER A 2 14.44 -2.84 -8.50
N ILE A 3 14.75 -3.96 -9.17
CA ILE A 3 13.87 -5.15 -9.25
C ILE A 3 13.39 -5.62 -7.87
N ARG A 4 14.17 -5.37 -6.82
CA ARG A 4 13.82 -5.69 -5.43
C ARG A 4 12.54 -4.99 -4.96
N TYR A 5 12.31 -3.74 -5.38
CA TYR A 5 11.09 -3.01 -5.03
C TYR A 5 9.87 -3.53 -5.79
N ILE A 6 10.07 -4.00 -7.02
CA ILE A 6 8.99 -4.59 -7.83
C ILE A 6 8.56 -5.92 -7.22
N ILE A 7 9.52 -6.77 -6.86
CA ILE A 7 9.24 -8.06 -6.19
C ILE A 7 8.54 -7.81 -4.85
N LEU A 8 9.04 -6.84 -4.06
CA LEU A 8 8.44 -6.49 -2.78
C LEU A 8 6.98 -6.04 -2.95
N GLY A 9 6.72 -5.12 -3.88
CA GLY A 9 5.36 -4.65 -4.15
C GLY A 9 4.42 -5.77 -4.60
N GLY A 10 4.88 -6.66 -5.50
CA GLY A 10 4.09 -7.82 -5.93
C GLY A 10 3.83 -8.83 -4.82
N SER A 11 4.82 -9.08 -3.95
CA SER A 11 4.64 -9.96 -2.79
C SER A 11 3.61 -9.40 -1.80
N PHE A 12 3.52 -8.08 -1.69
CA PHE A 12 2.51 -7.43 -0.86
C PHE A 12 1.09 -7.65 -1.36
N ALA A 13 0.86 -7.53 -2.66
CA ALA A 13 -0.44 -7.77 -3.24
C ALA A 13 -0.95 -9.18 -2.91
N ILE A 14 -0.09 -10.20 -3.09
CA ILE A 14 -0.41 -11.60 -2.75
C ILE A 14 -0.67 -11.78 -1.25
N PHE A 15 0.12 -11.11 -0.39
CA PHE A 15 -0.05 -11.21 1.06
C PHE A 15 -1.37 -10.59 1.54
N LEU A 16 -1.83 -9.51 0.89
CA LEU A 16 -3.11 -8.88 1.20
C LEU A 16 -4.29 -9.82 0.91
N ASP A 17 -4.26 -10.54 -0.22
CA ASP A 17 -5.28 -11.52 -0.57
C ASP A 17 -5.32 -12.73 0.39
N SER A 18 -4.30 -12.91 1.23
CA SER A 18 -4.29 -14.01 2.19
C SER A 18 -5.36 -13.87 3.28
N ASP A 19 -5.95 -12.70 3.48
CA ASP A 19 -7.08 -12.51 4.41
C ASP A 19 -8.35 -13.23 3.90
N HIS A 20 -8.50 -13.40 2.58
CA HIS A 20 -9.58 -14.22 2.02
C HIS A 20 -9.49 -15.69 2.48
N LEU A 21 -8.29 -16.18 2.83
CA LEU A 21 -8.14 -17.51 3.42
C LEU A 21 -8.77 -17.61 4.81
N LEU A 22 -8.86 -16.51 5.55
CA LEU A 22 -9.48 -16.46 6.86
C LEU A 22 -11.01 -16.60 6.78
N GLN A 23 -11.61 -16.24 5.64
CA GLN A 23 -13.04 -16.44 5.39
C GLN A 23 -13.40 -17.93 5.38
N PHE A 24 -12.49 -18.81 4.93
CA PHE A 24 -12.68 -20.27 4.98
C PHE A 24 -12.69 -20.82 6.41
N LEU A 25 -12.24 -20.02 7.38
CA LEU A 25 -12.20 -20.37 8.81
C LEU A 25 -13.35 -19.74 9.61
N ASP A 26 -14.38 -19.17 8.94
CA ASP A 26 -15.50 -18.45 9.53
C ASP A 26 -15.09 -17.27 10.44
N ILE A 27 -13.91 -16.67 10.20
CA ILE A 27 -13.41 -15.52 10.96
C ILE A 27 -13.78 -14.23 10.19
N GLU A 28 -15.07 -13.91 10.16
CA GLU A 28 -15.60 -12.76 9.41
C GLU A 28 -15.10 -11.40 9.93
N LEU A 29 -14.85 -11.27 11.24
CA LEU A 29 -14.41 -10.02 11.87
C LEU A 29 -13.04 -9.53 11.40
N VAL A 30 -12.19 -10.43 10.89
CA VAL A 30 -10.84 -10.12 10.40
C VAL A 30 -10.82 -9.96 8.88
N SER A 31 -11.89 -10.40 8.23
CA SER A 31 -12.08 -10.26 6.79
C SER A 31 -11.98 -8.80 6.38
N ARG A 32 -11.12 -8.53 5.39
CA ARG A 32 -10.83 -7.20 4.83
C ARG A 32 -10.14 -6.19 5.74
N MET A 33 -9.66 -6.54 6.94
CA MET A 33 -8.82 -5.63 7.74
C MET A 33 -7.54 -5.23 7.00
N SER A 34 -7.01 -6.12 6.18
CA SER A 34 -5.86 -5.87 5.31
C SER A 34 -6.10 -4.77 4.27
N HIS A 35 -7.37 -4.49 3.93
CA HIS A 35 -7.78 -3.45 2.98
C HIS A 35 -8.04 -2.10 3.68
N SER A 36 -7.29 -1.80 4.74
CA SER A 36 -7.43 -0.55 5.51
C SER A 36 -6.17 0.31 5.45
N ILE A 37 -6.34 1.63 5.62
CA ILE A 37 -5.24 2.59 5.69
C ILE A 37 -4.33 2.31 6.91
N PRO A 38 -4.85 2.06 8.13
CA PRO A 38 -4.03 1.71 9.27
C PRO A 38 -3.20 0.45 9.04
N PHE A 39 -3.76 -0.56 8.38
CA PHE A 39 -3.02 -1.76 8.02
C PHE A 39 -1.86 -1.44 7.06
N ALA A 40 -2.09 -0.61 6.04
CA ALA A 40 -1.05 -0.16 5.12
C ALA A 40 0.10 0.53 5.87
N VAL A 41 -0.19 1.35 6.88
CA VAL A 41 0.81 2.01 7.72
C VAL A 41 1.58 1.00 8.55
N ILE A 42 0.89 0.09 9.25
CA ILE A 42 1.51 -0.94 10.10
C ILE A 42 2.46 -1.81 9.27
N VAL A 43 2.00 -2.33 8.15
CA VAL A 43 2.80 -3.16 7.26
C VAL A 43 4.03 -2.41 6.76
N SER A 44 3.88 -1.14 6.38
CA SER A 44 5.00 -0.30 5.95
C SER A 44 6.07 -0.15 7.04
N ILE A 45 5.65 0.05 8.30
CA ILE A 45 6.55 0.15 9.46
C ILE A 45 7.23 -1.20 9.73
N VAL A 46 6.47 -2.30 9.72
CA VAL A 46 7.01 -3.65 9.95
C VAL A 46 8.10 -3.97 8.93
N PHE A 47 7.85 -3.72 7.65
CA PHE A 47 8.86 -3.95 6.62
C PHE A 47 10.08 -3.05 6.76
N PHE A 48 9.88 -1.79 7.15
CA PHE A 48 10.99 -0.90 7.43
C PHE A 48 11.90 -1.45 8.54
N VAL A 49 11.29 -1.95 9.62
CA VAL A 49 12.03 -2.54 10.75
C VAL A 49 12.73 -3.84 10.33
N ILE A 50 12.04 -4.76 9.66
CA ILE A 50 12.60 -6.04 9.20
C ILE A 50 13.80 -5.81 8.26
N LEU A 51 13.70 -4.83 7.37
CA LEU A 51 14.76 -4.48 6.42
C LEU A 51 15.79 -3.50 7.00
N ARG A 52 15.84 -3.40 8.34
CA ARG A 52 16.81 -2.63 9.13
C ARG A 52 16.82 -1.12 8.88
N GLY A 53 15.69 -0.54 8.49
CA GLY A 53 15.49 0.92 8.51
C GLY A 53 16.40 1.76 7.61
N LYS A 54 17.06 1.18 6.61
CA LYS A 54 18.06 1.89 5.81
C LYS A 54 17.48 2.74 4.67
N ASP A 55 16.26 2.41 4.22
CA ASP A 55 15.68 3.04 3.03
C ASP A 55 14.17 3.28 3.20
N ILE A 56 13.81 4.53 3.43
CA ILE A 56 12.41 4.95 3.62
C ILE A 56 11.53 4.68 2.38
N ARG A 57 12.14 4.51 1.19
CA ARG A 57 11.40 4.18 -0.03
C ARG A 57 10.66 2.85 0.09
N ILE A 58 11.16 1.94 0.93
CA ILE A 58 10.52 0.65 1.20
C ILE A 58 9.13 0.89 1.83
N CYS A 59 9.03 1.80 2.79
CA CYS A 59 7.74 2.16 3.40
C CYS A 59 6.77 2.73 2.35
N ALA A 60 7.27 3.65 1.51
CA ALA A 60 6.45 4.27 0.48
C ALA A 60 5.95 3.22 -0.54
N VAL A 61 6.82 2.30 -0.97
CA VAL A 61 6.44 1.21 -1.89
C VAL A 61 5.44 0.26 -1.25
N ALA A 62 5.65 -0.14 0.01
CA ALA A 62 4.73 -0.99 0.74
C ALA A 62 3.35 -0.34 0.88
N PHE A 63 3.31 0.92 1.32
CA PHE A 63 2.07 1.68 1.45
C PHE A 63 1.36 1.85 0.09
N GLY A 64 2.11 2.25 -0.95
CA GLY A 64 1.58 2.39 -2.29
C GLY A 64 1.05 1.08 -2.87
N ALA A 65 1.69 -0.05 -2.56
CA ALA A 65 1.22 -1.37 -2.99
C ALA A 65 -0.13 -1.74 -2.37
N VAL A 66 -0.34 -1.45 -1.07
CA VAL A 66 -1.65 -1.67 -0.42
C VAL A 66 -2.72 -0.78 -1.06
N LEU A 67 -2.45 0.51 -1.29
CA LEU A 67 -3.40 1.39 -1.96
C LEU A 67 -3.71 0.94 -3.39
N SER A 68 -2.69 0.46 -4.13
CA SER A 68 -2.87 -0.05 -5.48
C SER A 68 -3.71 -1.33 -5.50
N HIS A 69 -3.58 -2.17 -4.48
CA HIS A 69 -4.40 -3.37 -4.33
C HIS A 69 -5.87 -3.00 -4.07
N ILE A 70 -6.14 -2.11 -3.13
CA ILE A 70 -7.49 -1.59 -2.87
C ILE A 70 -8.10 -0.97 -4.15
N ALA A 71 -7.30 -0.16 -4.88
CA ALA A 71 -7.75 0.43 -6.13
C ALA A 71 -8.11 -0.63 -7.18
N PHE A 72 -7.34 -1.71 -7.27
CA PHE A 72 -7.60 -2.82 -8.18
C PHE A 72 -8.88 -3.58 -7.82
N ASP A 73 -9.15 -3.80 -6.55
CA ASP A 73 -10.37 -4.45 -6.09
C ASP A 73 -11.61 -3.62 -6.41
N ILE A 74 -11.55 -2.29 -6.23
CA ILE A 74 -12.64 -1.39 -6.61
C ILE A 74 -12.88 -1.48 -8.13
N PHE A 75 -11.80 -1.42 -8.91
CA PHE A 75 -11.88 -1.53 -10.36
C PHE A 75 -12.52 -2.84 -10.81
N LEU A 76 -12.11 -3.97 -10.23
CA LEU A 76 -12.66 -5.28 -10.55
C LEU A 76 -14.13 -5.39 -10.17
N ALA A 77 -14.51 -4.88 -8.98
CA ALA A 77 -15.91 -4.90 -8.55
C ALA A 77 -16.80 -4.07 -9.46
N ASP A 78 -16.33 -2.89 -9.87
CA ASP A 78 -17.07 -2.00 -10.77
C ASP A 78 -17.23 -2.62 -12.16
N VAL A 79 -16.15 -3.13 -12.75
CA VAL A 79 -16.14 -3.68 -14.12
C VAL A 79 -16.80 -5.06 -14.19
N ALA A 80 -16.54 -5.95 -13.23
CA ALA A 80 -17.00 -7.34 -13.30
C ALA A 80 -18.40 -7.54 -12.70
N LEU A 81 -18.75 -6.79 -11.65
CA LEU A 81 -19.98 -6.99 -10.90
C LEU A 81 -20.98 -5.84 -11.06
N ASN A 82 -20.56 -4.74 -11.69
CA ASN A 82 -21.34 -3.50 -11.82
C ASN A 82 -21.91 -3.05 -10.46
N SER A 83 -21.12 -3.21 -9.42
CA SER A 83 -21.48 -2.92 -8.02
C SER A 83 -20.32 -2.21 -7.33
N GLY A 84 -20.68 -1.31 -6.39
CA GLY A 84 -19.69 -0.72 -5.49
C GLY A 84 -19.13 -1.79 -4.54
N THR A 85 -17.97 -1.51 -3.98
CA THR A 85 -17.32 -2.35 -2.97
C THR A 85 -17.21 -1.58 -1.67
N GLU A 86 -17.53 -2.25 -0.56
CA GLU A 86 -17.44 -1.66 0.77
C GLU A 86 -16.13 -2.07 1.44
N PHE A 87 -15.36 -1.08 1.90
CA PHE A 87 -14.11 -1.28 2.60
C PHE A 87 -14.12 -0.67 3.99
N PRO A 88 -13.65 -1.38 5.02
CA PRO A 88 -13.43 -0.83 6.36
C PRO A 88 -12.12 -0.01 6.38
N LEU A 89 -12.09 1.12 5.68
CA LEU A 89 -10.88 1.90 5.42
C LEU A 89 -10.10 2.30 6.67
N PHE A 90 -10.77 2.39 7.82
CA PHE A 90 -10.17 2.82 9.09
C PHE A 90 -10.11 1.70 10.15
N SER A 91 -10.32 0.44 9.75
CA SER A 91 -10.15 -0.71 10.66
C SER A 91 -8.70 -0.75 11.19
N PRO A 92 -8.47 -1.11 12.48
CA PRO A 92 -9.42 -1.56 13.48
C PRO A 92 -10.04 -0.44 14.34
N PHE A 93 -9.80 0.83 14.02
CA PHE A 93 -10.31 1.95 14.83
C PHE A 93 -11.82 2.13 14.69
N THR A 94 -12.36 1.86 13.51
CA THR A 94 -13.79 1.73 13.25
C THR A 94 -14.00 0.65 12.21
N PHE A 95 -15.14 -0.05 12.32
CA PHE A 95 -15.57 -1.06 11.35
C PHE A 95 -16.62 -0.52 10.38
N GLU A 96 -16.88 0.79 10.41
CA GLU A 96 -17.73 1.42 9.42
C GLU A 96 -17.09 1.27 8.02
N THR A 97 -17.91 0.84 7.08
CA THR A 97 -17.48 0.65 5.70
C THR A 97 -17.73 1.92 4.89
N VAL A 98 -16.82 2.18 3.96
CA VAL A 98 -16.95 3.23 2.95
C VAL A 98 -17.23 2.55 1.62
N SER A 99 -18.36 2.91 1.00
CA SER A 99 -18.70 2.43 -0.33
C SER A 99 -17.85 3.17 -1.37
N LEU A 100 -17.09 2.42 -2.16
CA LEU A 100 -16.24 2.93 -3.21
C LEU A 100 -16.70 2.35 -4.56
N GLN A 101 -16.81 3.19 -5.59
CA GLN A 101 -17.31 2.80 -6.89
C GLN A 101 -16.81 3.72 -8.01
N GLY A 102 -17.05 3.32 -9.26
CA GLY A 102 -16.73 4.14 -10.42
C GLY A 102 -15.26 4.54 -10.47
N LEU A 103 -14.97 5.83 -10.50
CA LEU A 103 -13.60 6.36 -10.62
C LEU A 103 -12.83 6.47 -9.30
N ASP A 104 -13.36 6.03 -8.17
CA ASP A 104 -12.68 6.10 -6.87
C ASP A 104 -11.35 5.33 -6.89
N TRP A 105 -11.28 4.21 -7.62
CA TRP A 105 -10.05 3.46 -7.81
C TRP A 105 -8.93 4.32 -8.39
N LEU A 106 -9.24 5.20 -9.33
CA LEU A 106 -8.25 6.07 -9.97
C LEU A 106 -7.69 7.09 -8.95
N GLY A 107 -8.55 7.65 -8.11
CA GLY A 107 -8.15 8.56 -7.03
C GLY A 107 -7.18 7.89 -6.05
N ILE A 108 -7.51 6.70 -5.58
CA ILE A 108 -6.68 5.93 -4.66
C ILE A 108 -5.34 5.55 -5.32
N GLN A 109 -5.38 5.11 -6.58
CA GLN A 109 -4.17 4.77 -7.34
C GLN A 109 -3.24 5.99 -7.50
N ILE A 110 -3.78 7.16 -7.84
CA ILE A 110 -3.00 8.40 -7.98
C ILE A 110 -2.34 8.77 -6.65
N ILE A 111 -3.05 8.66 -5.54
CA ILE A 111 -2.49 8.93 -4.20
C ILE A 111 -1.32 7.97 -3.93
N GLY A 112 -1.49 6.66 -4.12
CA GLY A 112 -0.46 5.67 -3.91
C GLY A 112 0.81 5.94 -4.72
N VAL A 113 0.66 6.15 -6.03
CA VAL A 113 1.78 6.44 -6.94
C VAL A 113 2.46 7.77 -6.58
N SER A 114 1.69 8.80 -6.22
CA SER A 114 2.23 10.10 -5.83
C SER A 114 3.09 10.02 -4.58
N ILE A 115 2.67 9.28 -3.57
CA ILE A 115 3.45 9.07 -2.34
C ILE A 115 4.79 8.41 -2.67
N VAL A 116 4.79 7.34 -3.47
CA VAL A 116 6.03 6.66 -3.89
C VAL A 116 6.94 7.60 -4.66
N ALA A 117 6.41 8.38 -5.60
CA ALA A 117 7.18 9.31 -6.41
C ALA A 117 7.81 10.42 -5.56
N ILE A 118 7.02 11.04 -4.67
CA ILE A 118 7.46 12.13 -3.78
C ILE A 118 8.58 11.64 -2.85
N VAL A 119 8.38 10.51 -2.16
CA VAL A 119 9.40 9.97 -1.23
C VAL A 119 10.67 9.60 -2.00
N SER A 120 10.54 8.97 -3.17
CA SER A 120 11.68 8.61 -4.01
C SER A 120 12.46 9.82 -4.50
N TYR A 121 11.77 10.90 -4.87
CA TYR A 121 12.39 12.16 -5.29
C TYR A 121 13.20 12.81 -4.15
N PHE A 122 12.62 12.96 -2.96
CA PHE A 122 13.31 13.56 -1.83
C PHE A 122 14.50 12.72 -1.36
N TYR A 123 14.36 11.40 -1.36
CA TYR A 123 15.45 10.49 -1.02
C TYR A 123 16.64 10.64 -1.99
N LYS A 124 16.37 10.62 -3.29
CA LYS A 124 17.39 10.82 -4.32
C LYS A 124 18.08 12.18 -4.19
N ARG A 125 17.32 13.23 -3.91
CA ARG A 125 17.87 14.58 -3.70
C ARG A 125 18.82 14.64 -2.50
N LYS A 126 18.48 13.93 -1.40
CA LYS A 126 19.32 13.81 -0.23
C LYS A 126 20.64 13.07 -0.55
N GLU A 127 20.57 11.97 -1.28
CA GLU A 127 21.77 11.22 -1.70
C GLU A 127 22.74 12.08 -2.52
N ILE A 128 22.23 12.85 -3.48
CA ILE A 128 23.02 13.74 -4.31
C ILE A 128 23.73 14.81 -3.46
N LYS A 129 23.00 15.44 -2.52
CA LYS A 129 23.60 16.44 -1.62
C LYS A 129 24.72 15.87 -0.77
N LEU A 130 24.54 14.65 -0.22
CA LEU A 130 25.56 13.98 0.56
C LEU A 130 26.82 13.68 -0.27
N LYS A 131 26.67 13.17 -1.49
CA LYS A 131 27.81 12.92 -2.40
C LYS A 131 28.57 14.20 -2.71
N ASN A 132 27.88 15.28 -3.04
CA ASN A 132 28.52 16.56 -3.38
C ASN A 132 29.28 17.19 -2.19
N ASN A 133 28.87 16.92 -0.96
CA ASN A 133 29.59 17.39 0.21
C ASN A 133 30.86 16.58 0.48
N LEU A 134 30.84 15.26 0.22
CA LEU A 134 32.01 14.39 0.37
C LEU A 134 33.10 14.63 -0.67
N THR A 135 32.76 15.17 -1.84
CA THR A 135 33.75 15.50 -2.90
C THR A 135 34.39 16.86 -2.70
N LYS A 136 33.98 17.66 -1.74
CA LYS A 136 34.52 19.00 -1.42
C LYS A 136 35.52 18.99 -0.26
N THR A 137 35.62 17.90 0.46
CA THR A 137 36.60 17.65 1.52
C THR A 137 37.79 16.83 0.98
#